data_241acd4eeb2e831659bd846e9e44c13e
#
_entry.id   241acd4eeb2e831659bd846e9e44c13e
#
_cell.length_a   1.000
_cell.length_b   1.000
_cell.length_c   1.000
_cell.angle_alpha   90.00
_cell.angle_beta   90.00
_cell.angle_gamma   90.00
#
_symmetry.space_group_name_H-M   'P 1'
#
loop_
_entity.id
_entity.type
_entity.pdbx_description
1 polymer ?
#
loop_
_entity_poly.entity_id
_entity_poly.type
_entity_poly.pdbx_seq_one_letter_code
_entity_poly.pdbx_strand_id
1 'polypeptide(L)'
;MLELHDGALNVPEILTRWYVQESASNYGAYIPFVGTVRDEDGIEGLSFDVYEPILTSWFDAWVAKAAPLGAKLKMAHSRGDVLLHESSYIAAVFSPKRRVALETIDAFVEDFKASAPIWKYDLRDGQRLYARDRSTAIAGAGLLGSAQ
;
A
#
# COMPACT_ATOMS: atom_id res chain seq x y z
N MET A 1 -2.93 7.72 8.56
CA MET A 1 -2.50 6.59 9.41
C MET A 1 -1.89 5.51 8.54
N LEU A 2 -0.65 5.17 8.83
CA LEU A 2 0.10 4.11 8.17
C LEU A 2 0.28 2.95 9.14
N GLU A 3 -0.04 1.73 8.70
CA GLU A 3 0.13 0.51 9.48
C GLU A 3 1.02 -0.47 8.73
N LEU A 4 1.94 -1.11 9.43
CA LEU A 4 2.73 -2.21 8.89
C LEU A 4 2.39 -3.47 9.68
N HIS A 5 2.18 -4.56 8.95
CA HIS A 5 1.82 -5.86 9.53
C HIS A 5 2.78 -6.92 9.04
N ASP A 6 3.10 -7.88 9.90
CA ASP A 6 3.89 -9.03 9.50
C ASP A 6 2.95 -10.05 8.83
N GLY A 7 3.28 -10.43 7.59
CA GLY A 7 2.46 -11.36 6.83
C GLY A 7 1.21 -10.74 6.22
N ALA A 8 0.27 -11.58 5.84
CA ALA A 8 -0.95 -11.16 5.16
C ALA A 8 -1.80 -10.22 6.00
N LEU A 9 -2.48 -9.29 5.32
CA LEU A 9 -3.40 -8.36 5.97
C LEU A 9 -4.77 -9.02 6.22
N ASN A 10 -5.34 -8.76 7.39
CA ASN A 10 -6.72 -9.14 7.69
C ASN A 10 -7.65 -8.07 7.12
N VAL A 11 -8.07 -8.24 5.87
CA VAL A 11 -8.83 -7.24 5.14
C VAL A 11 -10.14 -6.87 5.84
N PRO A 12 -11.02 -7.81 6.21
CA PRO A 12 -12.28 -7.43 6.85
C PRO A 12 -12.09 -6.65 8.15
N GLU A 13 -11.12 -7.05 8.96
CA GLU A 13 -10.83 -6.37 10.23
C GLU A 13 -10.36 -4.94 9.99
N ILE A 14 -9.40 -4.77 9.07
CA ILE A 14 -8.81 -3.45 8.80
C ILE A 14 -9.87 -2.50 8.22
N LEU A 15 -10.64 -2.95 7.23
CA LEU A 15 -11.67 -2.10 6.62
C LEU A 15 -12.77 -1.71 7.62
N THR A 16 -13.19 -2.65 8.43
CA THR A 16 -14.21 -2.40 9.47
C THR A 16 -13.69 -1.41 10.51
N ARG A 17 -12.47 -1.63 10.99
CA ARG A 17 -11.86 -0.78 12.00
C ARG A 17 -11.69 0.66 11.49
N TRP A 18 -11.21 0.82 10.27
CA TRP A 18 -11.06 2.15 9.67
C TRP A 18 -12.40 2.85 9.49
N TYR A 19 -13.42 2.11 9.02
CA TYR A 19 -14.75 2.68 8.87
C TYR A 19 -15.31 3.15 10.21
N VAL A 20 -15.18 2.33 11.24
CA VAL A 20 -15.69 2.66 12.58
C VAL A 20 -14.94 3.88 13.16
N GLN A 21 -13.63 3.95 12.98
CA GLN A 21 -12.82 5.08 13.46
C GLN A 21 -13.29 6.43 12.88
N GLU A 22 -13.77 6.43 11.63
CA GLU A 22 -14.18 7.64 10.93
C GLU A 22 -15.68 7.85 10.88
N SER A 23 -16.48 6.96 11.48
CA SER A 23 -17.94 6.98 11.37
C SER A 23 -18.59 8.22 11.97
N ALA A 24 -17.94 8.86 12.94
CA ALA A 24 -18.44 10.09 13.55
C ALA A 24 -18.01 11.35 12.79
N SER A 25 -17.16 11.21 11.80
CA SER A 25 -16.69 12.32 10.96
C SER A 25 -17.70 12.60 9.85
N ASN A 26 -17.66 13.81 9.31
CA ASN A 26 -18.62 14.23 8.29
C ASN A 26 -18.11 13.91 6.87
N TYR A 27 -17.83 12.62 6.62
CA TYR A 27 -17.40 12.15 5.30
C TYR A 27 -18.57 11.58 4.51
N GLY A 28 -18.66 11.95 3.24
CA GLY A 28 -19.67 11.42 2.32
C GLY A 28 -19.16 10.23 1.52
N ALA A 29 -17.84 9.99 1.50
CA ALA A 29 -17.25 8.92 0.70
C ALA A 29 -16.13 8.22 1.46
N TYR A 30 -16.10 6.91 1.32
CA TYR A 30 -15.03 6.03 1.82
C TYR A 30 -14.69 5.06 0.68
N ILE A 31 -13.47 5.15 0.17
CA ILE A 31 -13.04 4.29 -0.94
C ILE A 31 -11.79 3.53 -0.52
N PRO A 32 -11.89 2.22 -0.26
CA PRO A 32 -10.72 1.38 -0.08
C PRO A 32 -10.26 0.78 -1.40
N PHE A 33 -8.95 0.61 -1.52
CA PHE A 33 -8.31 -0.20 -2.54
C PHE A 33 -7.59 -1.35 -1.83
N VAL A 34 -7.84 -2.58 -2.27
CA VAL A 34 -7.24 -3.77 -1.69
C VAL A 34 -6.39 -4.45 -2.75
N GLY A 35 -5.09 -4.55 -2.49
CA GLY A 35 -4.16 -5.30 -3.33
C GLY A 35 -4.01 -6.73 -2.83
N THR A 36 -4.09 -7.68 -3.75
CA THR A 36 -3.95 -9.10 -3.44
C THR A 36 -2.83 -9.72 -4.28
N VAL A 37 -2.24 -10.79 -3.77
CA VAL A 37 -1.20 -11.52 -4.47
C VAL A 37 -1.86 -12.47 -5.48
N ARG A 38 -1.61 -12.23 -6.76
CA ARG A 38 -2.18 -13.04 -7.84
C ARG A 38 -1.32 -14.27 -8.11
N ASP A 39 -1.98 -15.33 -8.57
CA ASP A 39 -1.31 -16.49 -9.14
C ASP A 39 -0.80 -16.11 -10.54
N GLU A 40 0.51 -15.89 -10.64
CA GLU A 40 1.16 -15.58 -11.90
C GLU A 40 2.57 -16.15 -11.91
N ASP A 41 3.05 -16.56 -13.09
CA ASP A 41 4.43 -17.03 -13.31
C ASP A 41 4.87 -18.17 -12.38
N GLY A 42 3.94 -18.93 -11.83
CA GLY A 42 4.25 -20.08 -10.99
C GLY A 42 4.81 -19.75 -9.61
N ILE A 43 4.66 -18.52 -9.14
CA ILE A 43 5.09 -18.14 -7.79
C ILE A 43 4.18 -18.76 -6.72
N GLU A 44 4.72 -18.92 -5.53
CA GLU A 44 3.97 -19.40 -4.36
C GLU A 44 3.39 -18.25 -3.53
N GLY A 45 3.88 -17.07 -3.78
CA GLY A 45 3.50 -15.85 -3.09
C GLY A 45 4.51 -14.75 -3.37
N LEU A 46 4.40 -13.66 -2.61
CA LEU A 46 5.36 -12.57 -2.65
C LEU A 46 5.90 -12.32 -1.24
N SER A 47 7.07 -11.72 -1.17
CA SER A 47 7.64 -11.31 0.10
C SER A 47 8.09 -9.86 -0.01
N PHE A 48 7.94 -9.10 1.06
CA PHE A 48 8.16 -7.64 1.03
C PHE A 48 9.15 -7.21 2.08
N ASP A 49 10.10 -6.37 1.67
CA ASP A 49 10.91 -5.56 2.56
C ASP A 49 10.43 -4.12 2.48
N VAL A 50 10.31 -3.48 3.62
CA VAL A 50 9.82 -2.11 3.72
C VAL A 50 10.87 -1.27 4.46
N TYR A 51 11.27 -0.16 3.85
CA TYR A 51 12.11 0.81 4.55
C TYR A 51 11.20 1.87 5.17
N GLU A 52 10.86 1.63 6.42
CA GLU A 52 9.83 2.38 7.14
C GLU A 52 10.07 3.90 7.20
N PRO A 53 11.30 4.41 7.49
CA PRO A 53 11.50 5.86 7.56
C PRO A 53 11.15 6.58 6.26
N ILE A 54 11.54 6.03 5.11
CA ILE A 54 11.21 6.65 3.81
C ILE A 54 9.73 6.47 3.51
N LEU A 55 9.16 5.30 3.80
CA LEU A 55 7.74 5.06 3.58
C LEU A 55 6.88 6.02 4.41
N THR A 56 7.24 6.24 5.66
CA THR A 56 6.54 7.19 6.53
C THR A 56 6.61 8.59 5.96
N SER A 57 7.79 9.06 5.52
CA SER A 57 7.94 10.38 4.91
C SER A 57 7.12 10.51 3.64
N TRP A 58 7.13 9.48 2.79
CA TRP A 58 6.32 9.47 1.58
C TRP A 58 4.83 9.56 1.89
N PHE A 59 4.38 8.77 2.86
CA PHE A 59 2.97 8.78 3.28
C PHE A 59 2.57 10.13 3.90
N ASP A 60 3.41 10.68 4.76
CA ASP A 60 3.14 11.98 5.40
C ASP A 60 3.03 13.12 4.38
N ALA A 61 3.83 13.07 3.32
CA ALA A 61 3.72 14.03 2.23
C ALA A 61 2.36 13.94 1.54
N TRP A 62 1.83 12.73 1.35
CA TRP A 62 0.50 12.52 0.81
C TRP A 62 -0.60 13.02 1.76
N VAL A 63 -0.45 12.77 3.05
CA VAL A 63 -1.40 13.29 4.06
C VAL A 63 -1.48 14.81 3.99
N ALA A 64 -0.32 15.48 3.91
CA ALA A 64 -0.26 16.93 3.79
C ALA A 64 -0.89 17.45 2.49
N LYS A 65 -0.69 16.72 1.38
CA LYS A 65 -1.26 17.09 0.09
C LYS A 65 -2.78 16.91 0.06
N ALA A 66 -3.30 15.90 0.73
CA ALA A 66 -4.72 15.60 0.76
C ALA A 66 -5.51 16.47 1.74
N ALA A 67 -4.87 16.97 2.78
CA ALA A 67 -5.54 17.72 3.84
C ALA A 67 -6.32 18.96 3.34
N PRO A 68 -5.78 19.79 2.44
CA PRO A 68 -6.54 20.95 1.92
C PRO A 68 -7.79 20.56 1.15
N LEU A 69 -7.84 19.32 0.63
CA LEU A 69 -9.01 18.81 -0.09
C LEU A 69 -10.07 18.22 0.86
N GLY A 70 -9.79 18.23 2.16
CA GLY A 70 -10.65 17.58 3.15
C GLY A 70 -10.55 16.06 3.16
N ALA A 71 -9.57 15.50 2.47
CA ALA A 71 -9.40 14.05 2.36
C ALA A 71 -8.49 13.51 3.45
N LYS A 72 -8.82 12.34 3.96
CA LYS A 72 -8.02 11.60 4.94
C LYS A 72 -7.57 10.29 4.33
N LEU A 73 -6.27 10.02 4.46
CA LEU A 73 -5.65 8.81 3.92
C LEU A 73 -5.33 7.82 5.02
N LYS A 74 -5.53 6.55 4.72
CA LYS A 74 -5.05 5.43 5.55
C LYS A 74 -4.41 4.40 4.65
N MET A 75 -3.36 3.75 5.14
CA MET A 75 -2.67 2.71 4.39
C MET A 75 -2.18 1.62 5.33
N ALA A 76 -2.29 0.38 4.89
CA ALA A 76 -1.69 -0.78 5.54
C ALA A 76 -0.86 -1.54 4.51
N HIS A 77 0.29 -2.04 4.92
CA HIS A 77 1.14 -2.86 4.06
C HIS A 77 1.77 -4.00 4.85
N SER A 78 2.01 -5.11 4.16
CA SER A 78 2.67 -6.29 4.73
C SER A 78 4.17 -6.15 4.70
N ARG A 79 4.81 -6.73 5.71
CA ARG A 79 6.23 -7.10 5.70
C ARG A 79 6.32 -8.61 5.70
N GLY A 80 7.34 -9.15 5.01
CA GLY A 80 7.54 -10.60 4.94
C GLY A 80 6.64 -11.26 3.91
N ASP A 81 6.32 -12.52 4.15
CA ASP A 81 5.71 -13.41 3.17
C ASP A 81 4.19 -13.27 3.15
N VAL A 82 3.64 -13.18 1.92
CA VAL A 82 2.20 -13.15 1.67
C VAL A 82 1.93 -14.18 0.57
N LEU A 83 1.05 -15.13 0.84
CA LEU A 83 0.77 -16.21 -0.09
C LEU A 83 -0.24 -15.79 -1.16
N LEU A 84 -0.43 -16.65 -2.16
CA LEU A 84 -1.39 -16.40 -3.24
C LEU A 84 -2.77 -16.12 -2.67
N HIS A 85 -3.45 -15.14 -3.27
CA HIS A 85 -4.82 -14.73 -2.94
C HIS A 85 -4.98 -14.02 -1.59
N GLU A 86 -3.88 -13.86 -0.85
CA GLU A 86 -3.86 -13.04 0.37
C GLU A 86 -3.57 -11.58 0.02
N SER A 87 -3.94 -10.67 0.92
CA SER A 87 -3.71 -9.24 0.71
C SER A 87 -2.40 -8.79 1.33
N SER A 88 -1.67 -7.96 0.59
CA SER A 88 -0.44 -7.32 1.05
C SER A 88 -0.56 -5.80 1.18
N TYR A 89 -1.64 -5.21 0.68
CA TYR A 89 -1.75 -3.75 0.59
C TYR A 89 -3.21 -3.32 0.66
N ILE A 90 -3.48 -2.34 1.51
CA ILE A 90 -4.78 -1.68 1.56
C ILE A 90 -4.52 -0.18 1.66
N ALA A 91 -5.17 0.59 0.80
CA ALA A 91 -5.20 2.05 0.90
C ALA A 91 -6.65 2.50 0.98
N ALA A 92 -6.92 3.58 1.69
CA ALA A 92 -8.26 4.10 1.79
C ALA A 92 -8.25 5.63 1.82
N VAL A 93 -9.26 6.21 1.20
CA VAL A 93 -9.52 7.64 1.23
C VAL A 93 -10.90 7.90 1.80
N PHE A 94 -10.96 8.77 2.78
CA PHE A 94 -12.20 9.36 3.30
C PHE A 94 -12.26 10.81 2.84
N SER A 95 -13.38 11.24 2.30
CA SER A 95 -13.55 12.63 1.93
C SER A 95 -15.01 13.08 2.02
N PRO A 96 -15.27 14.40 2.16
CA PRO A 96 -16.65 14.89 2.16
C PRO A 96 -17.37 14.61 0.84
N LYS A 97 -16.64 14.66 -0.29
CA LYS A 97 -17.21 14.53 -1.62
C LYS A 97 -16.58 13.36 -2.36
N ARG A 98 -17.43 12.63 -3.08
CA ARG A 98 -17.07 11.45 -3.87
C ARG A 98 -15.95 11.73 -4.88
N ARG A 99 -15.98 12.86 -5.59
CA ARG A 99 -14.99 13.17 -6.64
C ARG A 99 -13.58 13.27 -6.06
N VAL A 100 -13.42 13.94 -4.94
CA VAL A 100 -12.12 14.02 -4.26
C VAL A 100 -11.63 12.63 -3.87
N ALA A 101 -12.50 11.78 -3.33
CA ALA A 101 -12.11 10.43 -2.94
C ALA A 101 -11.67 9.60 -4.15
N LEU A 102 -12.41 9.63 -5.25
CA LEU A 102 -12.08 8.89 -6.47
C LEU A 102 -10.76 9.33 -7.08
N GLU A 103 -10.55 10.63 -7.21
CA GLU A 103 -9.32 11.17 -7.79
C GLU A 103 -8.12 10.94 -6.89
N THR A 104 -8.29 11.08 -5.58
CA THR A 104 -7.20 10.90 -4.63
C THR A 104 -6.77 9.43 -4.54
N ILE A 105 -7.71 8.48 -4.50
CA ILE A 105 -7.33 7.06 -4.43
C ILE A 105 -6.59 6.63 -5.70
N ASP A 106 -7.04 7.09 -6.86
CA ASP A 106 -6.38 6.79 -8.12
C ASP A 106 -4.92 7.30 -8.10
N ALA A 107 -4.73 8.58 -7.82
CA ALA A 107 -3.40 9.19 -7.80
C ALA A 107 -2.49 8.55 -6.73
N PHE A 108 -3.04 8.28 -5.55
CA PHE A 108 -2.30 7.69 -4.44
C PHE A 108 -1.78 6.29 -4.78
N VAL A 109 -2.65 5.43 -5.29
CA VAL A 109 -2.30 4.04 -5.62
C VAL A 109 -1.27 4.00 -6.75
N GLU A 110 -1.42 4.85 -7.77
CA GLU A 110 -0.45 4.91 -8.86
C GLU A 110 0.92 5.42 -8.37
N ASP A 111 0.95 6.45 -7.54
CA ASP A 111 2.20 6.94 -6.98
C ASP A 111 2.83 5.93 -6.02
N PHE A 112 2.02 5.21 -5.25
CA PHE A 112 2.53 4.14 -4.39
C PHE A 112 3.31 3.12 -5.22
N LYS A 113 2.75 2.67 -6.32
CA LYS A 113 3.41 1.70 -7.19
C LYS A 113 4.71 2.24 -7.78
N ALA A 114 4.73 3.53 -8.12
CA ALA A 114 5.88 4.16 -8.78
C ALA A 114 6.99 4.57 -7.80
N SER A 115 6.64 4.94 -6.57
CA SER A 115 7.56 5.70 -5.70
C SER A 115 7.75 5.15 -4.31
N ALA A 116 6.87 4.29 -3.80
CA ALA A 116 6.98 3.82 -2.42
C ALA A 116 8.19 2.89 -2.23
N PRO A 117 8.93 3.05 -1.12
CA PRO A 117 10.17 2.28 -0.88
C PRO A 117 9.86 0.88 -0.35
N ILE A 118 9.30 0.06 -1.20
CA ILE A 118 8.95 -1.33 -0.90
C ILE A 118 9.59 -2.21 -1.96
N TRP A 119 10.36 -3.21 -1.50
CA TRP A 119 11.01 -4.17 -2.36
C TRP A 119 10.20 -5.46 -2.37
N LYS A 120 9.93 -5.96 -3.56
CA LYS A 120 9.09 -7.12 -3.79
C LYS A 120 9.94 -8.30 -4.26
N TYR A 121 9.75 -9.45 -3.63
CA TYR A 121 10.43 -10.70 -3.96
C TYR A 121 9.40 -11.74 -4.32
N ASP A 122 9.69 -12.54 -5.35
CA ASP A 122 8.92 -13.74 -5.64
C ASP A 122 9.30 -14.84 -4.65
N LEU A 123 8.31 -15.59 -4.18
CA LEU A 123 8.53 -16.80 -3.40
C LEU A 123 8.47 -18.00 -4.35
N ARG A 124 9.59 -18.72 -4.47
CA ARG A 124 9.71 -19.93 -5.27
C ARG A 124 10.52 -20.95 -4.51
N ASP A 125 9.95 -22.16 -4.34
CA ASP A 125 10.62 -23.26 -3.62
C ASP A 125 11.10 -22.83 -2.23
N GLY A 126 10.31 -22.04 -1.54
CA GLY A 126 10.62 -21.52 -0.22
C GLY A 126 11.71 -20.43 -0.19
N GLN A 127 12.13 -19.94 -1.34
CA GLN A 127 13.17 -18.91 -1.45
C GLN A 127 12.62 -17.59 -1.94
N ARG A 128 13.25 -16.50 -1.51
CA ARG A 128 12.94 -15.13 -1.95
C ARG A 128 13.83 -14.80 -3.14
N LEU A 129 13.21 -14.52 -4.28
CA LEU A 129 13.92 -14.10 -5.50
C LEU A 129 13.44 -12.70 -5.87
N TYR A 130 14.36 -11.75 -5.99
CA TYR A 130 13.97 -10.37 -6.27
C TYR A 130 13.19 -10.27 -7.58
N ALA A 131 11.98 -9.68 -7.50
CA ALA A 131 11.06 -9.55 -8.62
C ALA A 131 11.40 -8.32 -9.48
N ARG A 132 12.63 -8.25 -10.00
CA ARG A 132 13.17 -7.09 -10.69
C ARG A 132 12.34 -6.67 -11.90
N ASP A 133 11.93 -7.65 -12.71
CA ASP A 133 11.19 -7.38 -13.94
C ASP A 133 9.74 -6.92 -13.68
N ARG A 134 9.29 -7.04 -12.44
CA ARG A 134 7.94 -6.69 -12.04
C ARG A 134 7.91 -5.61 -10.96
N SER A 135 9.06 -5.00 -10.67
CA SER A 135 9.22 -3.96 -9.66
C SER A 135 9.65 -2.66 -10.29
N THR A 136 9.21 -1.54 -9.73
CA THR A 136 9.63 -0.21 -10.15
C THR A 136 10.79 0.25 -9.27
N ALA A 137 11.88 0.70 -9.89
CA ALA A 137 13.01 1.26 -9.17
C ALA A 137 12.64 2.62 -8.58
N ILE A 138 13.18 2.90 -7.41
CA ILE A 138 12.88 4.13 -6.66
C ILE A 138 14.19 4.91 -6.51
N ALA A 139 14.25 6.09 -7.10
CA ALA A 139 15.44 6.93 -7.04
C ALA A 139 15.77 7.30 -5.58
N GLY A 140 17.02 7.07 -5.18
CA GLY A 140 17.49 7.38 -3.84
C GLY A 140 17.03 6.42 -2.75
N ALA A 141 16.39 5.32 -3.09
CA ALA A 141 15.87 4.35 -2.14
C ALA A 141 16.84 3.17 -1.96
N GLY A 142 18.07 3.46 -1.59
CA GLY A 142 19.08 2.44 -1.33
C GLY A 142 19.62 1.79 -2.59
N LEU A 143 20.24 0.61 -2.43
CA LEU A 143 20.93 -0.07 -3.54
C LEU A 143 19.98 -0.46 -4.67
N LEU A 144 18.78 -0.88 -4.35
CA LEU A 144 17.82 -1.32 -5.36
C LEU A 144 17.28 -0.15 -6.18
N GLY A 145 17.10 1.00 -5.57
CA GLY A 145 16.68 2.21 -6.25
C GLY A 145 17.72 2.74 -7.21
N SER A 146 19.00 2.61 -6.87
CA SER A 146 20.11 3.09 -7.71
C SER A 146 20.51 2.10 -8.79
N ALA A 147 20.03 0.88 -8.79
CA ALA A 147 20.38 -0.17 -9.73
C ALA A 147 19.73 -0.01 -11.10
N GLN A 148 18.91 0.99 -11.26
CA GLN A 148 18.24 1.32 -12.52
C GLN A 148 18.90 2.49 -13.19
#